data_b6e64a3d5b85bfbbfbdba9ea7459c4a9
#
_entry.id   b6e64a3d5b85bfbbfbdba9ea7459c4a9
#
_cell.length_a   1.000
_cell.length_b   1.000
_cell.length_c   1.000
_cell.angle_alpha   90.00
_cell.angle_beta   90.00
_cell.angle_gamma   90.00
#
_symmetry.space_group_name_H-M   'P 1'
#
loop_
_entity.id
_entity.type
_entity.pdbx_description
1 polymer ?
#
loop_
_entity_poly.entity_id
_entity_poly.type
_entity_poly.pdbx_seq_one_letter_code
_entity_poly.pdbx_strand_id
1 'polypeptide(L)'
;MSVEFILETRGLTKEFKGFVAVNHVDLKVRRGHIHALIGPNGAGKTTFFNLLTKFLQPTTGSILFNGADITFEKPAQTARRGIVRSFQISAVFPHMTVLENVRAALQRNLGTSFHFWKAESTLIHLHDQARQLLTDVDLQDFADEMTVNLPYGRKRALELATTLALEPELMLLDEPTQGMGHEDVDRVTQLIKKVSTGRTILMVEHNMNVVAKIADRITVLQRGAIIADGPYAEVAKNPLVIEAYMGTVDTELQGAHE
;
A
#
# COMPACT_ATOMS: atom_id res chain seq x y z
N MET A 1 3.98 19.37 18.30
CA MET A 1 4.86 19.35 17.12
C MET A 1 4.52 18.11 16.33
N SER A 2 4.10 18.24 15.06
CA SER A 2 3.85 17.05 14.22
C SER A 2 5.17 16.34 13.96
N VAL A 3 5.19 15.02 14.15
CA VAL A 3 6.38 14.19 13.84
C VAL A 3 6.61 14.23 12.33
N GLU A 4 7.81 14.64 11.89
CA GLU A 4 8.16 14.78 10.47
C GLU A 4 8.05 13.44 9.70
N PHE A 5 8.49 12.35 10.35
CA PHE A 5 8.40 11.01 9.79
C PHE A 5 7.29 10.22 10.47
N ILE A 6 6.34 9.75 9.66
CA ILE A 6 5.22 8.95 10.16
C ILE A 6 5.62 7.50 10.47
N LEU A 7 6.54 6.95 9.67
CA LEU A 7 7.08 5.60 9.81
C LEU A 7 8.60 5.65 9.74
N GLU A 8 9.25 4.98 10.69
CA GLU A 8 10.70 4.75 10.68
C GLU A 8 10.99 3.27 10.94
N THR A 9 12.00 2.74 10.27
CA THR A 9 12.60 1.44 10.63
C THR A 9 14.07 1.66 11.00
N ARG A 10 14.58 0.90 11.97
CA ARG A 10 15.97 1.02 12.45
C ARG A 10 16.60 -0.37 12.51
N GLY A 11 17.59 -0.61 11.67
CA GLY A 11 18.31 -1.86 11.55
C GLY A 11 17.37 -3.05 11.29
N LEU A 12 16.23 -2.84 10.63
CA LEU A 12 15.19 -3.85 10.48
C LEU A 12 15.70 -5.03 9.68
N THR A 13 15.68 -6.21 10.30
CA THR A 13 16.21 -7.43 9.70
C THR A 13 15.22 -8.57 9.84
N LYS A 14 15.09 -9.36 8.75
CA LYS A 14 14.33 -10.62 8.76
C LYS A 14 15.14 -11.73 8.14
N GLU A 15 15.40 -12.75 8.93
CA GLU A 15 16.05 -13.98 8.55
C GLU A 15 15.07 -15.16 8.57
N PHE A 16 15.19 -16.05 7.59
CA PHE A 16 14.47 -17.30 7.49
C PHE A 16 15.48 -18.45 7.33
N LYS A 17 15.74 -19.21 8.40
CA LYS A 17 16.61 -20.41 8.39
C LYS A 17 17.96 -20.16 7.68
N GLY A 18 18.65 -19.07 8.00
CA GLY A 18 19.94 -18.69 7.42
C GLY A 18 19.87 -17.79 6.18
N PHE A 19 18.65 -17.63 5.58
CA PHE A 19 18.47 -16.69 4.48
C PHE A 19 17.96 -15.33 5.00
N VAL A 20 18.75 -14.26 4.76
CA VAL A 20 18.39 -12.89 5.17
C VAL A 20 17.59 -12.21 4.06
N ALA A 21 16.27 -12.11 4.23
CA ALA A 21 15.35 -11.53 3.24
C ALA A 21 15.23 -10.01 3.36
N VAL A 22 15.43 -9.45 4.57
CA VAL A 22 15.54 -8.00 4.85
C VAL A 22 16.74 -7.83 5.76
N ASN A 23 17.67 -6.95 5.38
CA ASN A 23 18.98 -6.82 5.97
C ASN A 23 19.27 -5.38 6.39
N HIS A 24 19.20 -5.09 7.69
CA HIS A 24 19.51 -3.78 8.30
C HIS A 24 18.85 -2.60 7.58
N VAL A 25 17.56 -2.69 7.27
CA VAL A 25 16.81 -1.65 6.55
C VAL A 25 16.47 -0.49 7.49
N ASP A 26 17.01 0.68 7.20
CA ASP A 26 16.72 1.97 7.82
C ASP A 26 15.89 2.83 6.85
N LEU A 27 14.56 2.78 6.97
CA LEU A 27 13.65 3.55 6.13
C LEU A 27 12.99 4.66 6.94
N LYS A 28 12.81 5.83 6.33
CA LYS A 28 12.03 6.95 6.90
C LYS A 28 11.00 7.42 5.91
N VAL A 29 9.73 7.29 6.27
CA VAL A 29 8.60 7.78 5.45
C VAL A 29 8.12 9.11 6.00
N ARG A 30 8.23 10.17 5.17
CA ARG A 30 7.79 11.52 5.55
C ARG A 30 6.27 11.62 5.48
N ARG A 31 5.68 12.28 6.49
CA ARG A 31 4.23 12.52 6.51
C ARG A 31 3.77 13.35 5.31
N GLY A 32 2.63 12.96 4.72
CA GLY A 32 2.02 13.64 3.58
C GLY A 32 2.71 13.39 2.23
N HIS A 33 3.66 12.46 2.15
CA HIS A 33 4.36 12.11 0.93
C HIS A 33 3.88 10.77 0.36
N ILE A 34 4.02 10.61 -0.95
CA ILE A 34 4.00 9.32 -1.63
C ILE A 34 5.43 8.80 -1.69
N HIS A 35 5.71 7.74 -0.94
CA HIS A 35 7.02 7.08 -0.93
C HIS A 35 6.92 5.76 -1.67
N ALA A 36 7.74 5.56 -2.71
CA ALA A 36 7.81 4.31 -3.44
C ALA A 36 8.96 3.44 -2.96
N LEU A 37 8.68 2.17 -2.70
CA LEU A 37 9.66 1.12 -2.45
C LEU A 37 9.77 0.26 -3.69
N ILE A 38 10.90 0.32 -4.39
CA ILE A 38 11.13 -0.40 -5.63
C ILE A 38 12.30 -1.37 -5.50
N GLY A 39 12.51 -2.19 -6.51
CA GLY A 39 13.62 -3.15 -6.57
C GLY A 39 13.25 -4.37 -7.40
N PRO A 40 14.24 -5.17 -7.83
CA PRO A 40 14.02 -6.37 -8.63
C PRO A 40 13.20 -7.43 -7.88
N ASN A 41 12.80 -8.48 -8.60
CA ASN A 41 12.16 -9.64 -7.99
C ASN A 41 13.10 -10.29 -6.96
N GLY A 42 12.53 -10.69 -5.82
CA GLY A 42 13.34 -11.23 -4.70
C GLY A 42 14.12 -10.19 -3.88
N ALA A 43 13.97 -8.88 -4.14
CA ALA A 43 14.67 -7.84 -3.38
C ALA A 43 14.26 -7.72 -1.90
N GLY A 44 13.19 -8.39 -1.46
CA GLY A 44 12.69 -8.35 -0.08
C GLY A 44 11.51 -7.42 0.16
N LYS A 45 10.95 -6.77 -0.88
CA LYS A 45 9.85 -5.79 -0.77
C LYS A 45 8.62 -6.34 -0.05
N THR A 46 8.10 -7.49 -0.47
CA THR A 46 6.93 -8.15 0.15
C THR A 46 7.22 -8.55 1.60
N THR A 47 8.43 -9.05 1.89
CA THR A 47 8.85 -9.37 3.26
C THR A 47 8.86 -8.12 4.13
N PHE A 48 9.40 -7.01 3.61
CA PHE A 48 9.42 -5.72 4.29
C PHE A 48 7.99 -5.22 4.60
N PHE A 49 7.07 -5.25 3.62
CA PHE A 49 5.65 -4.89 3.84
C PHE A 49 4.97 -5.80 4.89
N ASN A 50 5.27 -7.10 4.89
CA ASN A 50 4.75 -8.03 5.89
C ASN A 50 5.27 -7.73 7.30
N LEU A 51 6.49 -7.21 7.44
CA LEU A 51 7.03 -6.73 8.72
C LEU A 51 6.29 -5.47 9.20
N LEU A 52 6.02 -4.51 8.31
CA LEU A 52 5.29 -3.29 8.64
C LEU A 52 3.85 -3.58 9.10
N THR A 53 3.18 -4.54 8.47
CA THR A 53 1.80 -4.95 8.77
C THR A 53 1.70 -6.02 9.87
N LYS A 54 2.85 -6.46 10.42
CA LYS A 54 2.95 -7.48 11.49
C LYS A 54 2.48 -8.87 11.08
N PHE A 55 2.31 -9.16 9.78
CA PHE A 55 2.16 -10.54 9.30
C PHE A 55 3.44 -11.35 9.50
N LEU A 56 4.59 -10.67 9.57
CA LEU A 56 5.86 -11.23 9.98
C LEU A 56 6.43 -10.42 11.15
N GLN A 57 7.14 -11.12 12.05
CA GLN A 57 7.93 -10.48 13.11
C GLN A 57 9.38 -10.32 12.64
N PRO A 58 10.05 -9.20 12.93
CA PRO A 58 11.47 -9.04 12.62
C PRO A 58 12.33 -10.00 13.45
N THR A 59 13.50 -10.33 12.94
CA THR A 59 14.54 -11.05 13.69
C THR A 59 15.29 -10.06 14.59
N THR A 60 15.62 -8.88 14.08
CA THR A 60 16.22 -7.76 14.83
C THR A 60 15.75 -6.43 14.30
N GLY A 61 16.07 -5.34 14.99
CA GLY A 61 15.70 -3.99 14.62
C GLY A 61 14.33 -3.57 15.17
N SER A 62 13.90 -2.36 14.83
CA SER A 62 12.66 -1.79 15.33
C SER A 62 11.87 -1.06 14.25
N ILE A 63 10.55 -0.93 14.50
CA ILE A 63 9.60 -0.20 13.67
C ILE A 63 8.90 0.82 14.55
N LEU A 64 9.01 2.10 14.19
CA LEU A 64 8.36 3.20 14.88
C LEU A 64 7.28 3.79 14.00
N PHE A 65 6.12 4.05 14.59
CA PHE A 65 5.00 4.74 13.95
C PHE A 65 4.58 5.93 14.81
N ASN A 66 4.57 7.14 14.24
CA ASN A 66 4.38 8.39 14.96
C ASN A 66 5.32 8.51 16.18
N GLY A 67 6.56 8.02 16.05
CA GLY A 67 7.57 8.01 17.12
C GLY A 67 7.38 6.92 18.18
N ALA A 68 6.26 6.19 18.19
CA ALA A 68 6.02 5.07 19.11
C ALA A 68 6.56 3.76 18.52
N ASP A 69 7.23 2.96 19.37
CA ASP A 69 7.67 1.62 18.98
C ASP A 69 6.47 0.68 18.85
N ILE A 70 6.29 0.14 17.65
CA ILE A 70 5.23 -0.81 17.30
C ILE A 70 5.78 -2.18 16.93
N THR A 71 7.07 -2.45 17.13
CA THR A 71 7.80 -3.59 16.56
C THR A 71 7.09 -4.92 16.77
N PHE A 72 6.61 -5.19 17.98
CA PHE A 72 6.00 -6.45 18.37
C PHE A 72 4.48 -6.38 18.54
N GLU A 73 3.83 -5.31 18.04
CA GLU A 73 2.37 -5.22 18.06
C GLU A 73 1.72 -6.29 17.17
N LYS A 74 0.46 -6.61 17.46
CA LYS A 74 -0.35 -7.50 16.63
C LYS A 74 -0.91 -6.74 15.40
N PRO A 75 -1.19 -7.42 14.27
CA PRO A 75 -1.74 -6.79 13.07
C PRO A 75 -2.96 -5.91 13.33
N ALA A 76 -3.88 -6.37 14.18
CA ALA A 76 -5.08 -5.61 14.54
C ALA A 76 -4.79 -4.32 15.31
N GLN A 77 -3.73 -4.27 16.13
CA GLN A 77 -3.32 -3.08 16.86
C GLN A 77 -2.71 -2.06 15.89
N THR A 78 -1.80 -2.50 15.02
CA THR A 78 -1.17 -1.69 13.98
C THR A 78 -2.22 -1.07 13.03
N ALA A 79 -3.23 -1.86 12.63
CA ALA A 79 -4.33 -1.35 11.81
C ALA A 79 -5.20 -0.29 12.54
N ARG A 80 -5.40 -0.43 13.86
CA ARG A 80 -6.12 0.58 14.68
C ARG A 80 -5.33 1.86 14.87
N ARG A 81 -4.00 1.80 14.74
CA ARG A 81 -3.15 3.01 14.75
C ARG A 81 -3.22 3.78 13.44
N GLY A 82 -3.87 3.25 12.40
CA GLY A 82 -4.01 3.90 11.11
C GLY A 82 -3.01 3.45 10.05
N ILE A 83 -2.31 2.32 10.23
CA ILE A 83 -1.55 1.67 9.15
C ILE A 83 -2.46 0.68 8.46
N VAL A 84 -2.89 0.99 7.25
CA VAL A 84 -3.80 0.13 6.47
C VAL A 84 -3.13 -0.28 5.17
N ARG A 85 -3.12 -1.59 4.90
CA ARG A 85 -2.64 -2.16 3.63
C ARG A 85 -3.82 -2.48 2.73
N SER A 86 -3.77 -2.00 1.48
CA SER A 86 -4.62 -2.53 0.42
C SER A 86 -4.05 -3.89 -0.01
N PHE A 87 -4.88 -4.93 -0.06
CA PHE A 87 -4.44 -6.27 -0.40
C PHE A 87 -4.43 -6.48 -1.91
N GLN A 88 -3.47 -7.27 -2.40
CA GLN A 88 -3.31 -7.68 -3.80
C GLN A 88 -4.47 -8.54 -4.32
N ILE A 89 -5.21 -9.21 -3.42
CA ILE A 89 -6.38 -10.02 -3.74
C ILE A 89 -7.58 -9.27 -3.19
N SER A 90 -8.51 -8.96 -4.07
CA SER A 90 -9.77 -8.25 -3.86
C SER A 90 -10.33 -8.39 -2.43
N ALA A 91 -10.00 -7.43 -1.58
CA ALA A 91 -10.58 -7.33 -0.24
C ALA A 91 -12.04 -6.83 -0.31
N VAL A 92 -12.69 -7.04 -1.45
CA VAL A 92 -14.08 -6.64 -1.71
C VAL A 92 -14.99 -7.87 -1.77
N PHE A 93 -16.21 -7.71 -1.34
CA PHE A 93 -17.23 -8.74 -1.39
C PHE A 93 -17.88 -8.76 -2.79
N PRO A 94 -17.62 -9.80 -3.62
CA PRO A 94 -18.03 -9.80 -5.03
C PRO A 94 -19.55 -9.81 -5.23
N HIS A 95 -20.28 -10.36 -4.26
CA HIS A 95 -21.75 -10.47 -4.28
C HIS A 95 -22.46 -9.36 -3.49
N MET A 96 -21.76 -8.28 -3.19
CA MET A 96 -22.32 -7.04 -2.66
C MET A 96 -22.20 -5.95 -3.72
N THR A 97 -23.05 -4.94 -3.63
CA THR A 97 -22.92 -3.75 -4.47
C THR A 97 -21.67 -2.96 -4.10
N VAL A 98 -21.23 -2.08 -4.97
CA VAL A 98 -20.11 -1.17 -4.75
C VAL A 98 -20.32 -0.33 -3.49
N LEU A 99 -21.53 0.21 -3.32
CA LEU A 99 -21.92 1.00 -2.14
C LEU A 99 -21.91 0.16 -0.85
N GLU A 100 -22.42 -1.07 -0.90
CA GLU A 100 -22.44 -1.96 0.26
C GLU A 100 -21.02 -2.33 0.73
N ASN A 101 -20.08 -2.53 -0.19
CA ASN A 101 -18.67 -2.77 0.14
C ASN A 101 -18.08 -1.62 0.95
N VAL A 102 -18.28 -0.37 0.50
CA VAL A 102 -17.75 0.81 1.21
C VAL A 102 -18.45 0.98 2.56
N ARG A 103 -19.76 0.77 2.63
CA ARG A 103 -20.52 0.80 3.90
C ARG A 103 -20.01 -0.24 4.90
N ALA A 104 -19.72 -1.46 4.43
CA ALA A 104 -19.16 -2.52 5.28
C ALA A 104 -17.79 -2.11 5.86
N ALA A 105 -16.94 -1.44 5.07
CA ALA A 105 -15.66 -0.91 5.55
C ALA A 105 -15.85 0.19 6.59
N LEU A 106 -16.79 1.13 6.38
CA LEU A 106 -17.10 2.21 7.33
C LEU A 106 -17.62 1.69 8.69
N GLN A 107 -18.38 0.59 8.69
CA GLN A 107 -18.89 -0.01 9.94
C GLN A 107 -17.79 -0.43 10.90
N ARG A 108 -16.61 -0.78 10.39
CA ARG A 108 -15.46 -1.18 11.23
C ARG A 108 -15.04 -0.08 12.20
N ASN A 109 -15.04 1.18 11.76
CA ASN A 109 -14.62 2.32 12.58
C ASN A 109 -15.60 2.61 13.75
N LEU A 110 -16.86 2.22 13.59
CA LEU A 110 -17.87 2.42 14.63
C LEU A 110 -17.76 1.43 15.79
N GLY A 111 -16.87 0.41 15.72
CA GLY A 111 -16.76 -0.64 16.73
C GLY A 111 -18.04 -1.47 16.91
N THR A 112 -19.00 -1.33 15.98
CA THR A 112 -20.36 -1.87 16.08
C THR A 112 -20.59 -3.10 15.22
N SER A 113 -19.52 -3.78 14.80
CA SER A 113 -19.56 -4.93 13.89
C SER A 113 -20.50 -6.07 14.32
N PHE A 114 -20.98 -6.05 15.57
CA PHE A 114 -21.91 -7.05 16.13
C PHE A 114 -23.25 -6.46 16.57
N HIS A 115 -23.53 -5.16 16.34
CA HIS A 115 -24.79 -4.55 16.75
C HIS A 115 -25.78 -4.51 15.56
N PHE A 116 -26.42 -5.63 15.27
CA PHE A 116 -27.45 -5.77 14.22
C PHE A 116 -28.72 -4.92 14.48
N TRP A 117 -28.82 -4.25 15.64
CA TRP A 117 -30.02 -3.55 16.12
C TRP A 117 -29.86 -2.02 16.19
N LYS A 118 -28.78 -1.44 15.63
CA LYS A 118 -28.66 0.03 15.64
C LYS A 118 -29.51 0.68 14.59
N ALA A 119 -30.12 1.81 15.00
CA ALA A 119 -31.13 2.58 14.30
C ALA A 119 -30.77 2.87 12.83
N GLU A 120 -31.79 2.89 11.98
CA GLU A 120 -31.79 3.27 10.58
C GLU A 120 -31.04 4.59 10.30
N SER A 121 -31.07 5.55 11.24
CA SER A 121 -30.34 6.81 11.19
C SER A 121 -28.81 6.65 11.11
N THR A 122 -28.24 5.65 11.78
CA THR A 122 -26.79 5.34 11.69
C THR A 122 -26.45 4.79 10.31
N LEU A 123 -27.33 4.03 9.71
CA LEU A 123 -27.17 3.48 8.36
C LEU A 123 -27.29 4.56 7.28
N ILE A 124 -28.13 5.56 7.49
CA ILE A 124 -28.28 6.71 6.57
C ILE A 124 -26.97 7.52 6.55
N HIS A 125 -26.42 7.84 7.71
CA HIS A 125 -25.16 8.59 7.77
C HIS A 125 -24.00 7.85 7.09
N LEU A 126 -23.89 6.53 7.27
CA LEU A 126 -22.91 5.71 6.55
C LEU A 126 -23.15 5.69 5.04
N HIS A 127 -24.40 5.83 4.60
CA HIS A 127 -24.73 5.87 3.19
C HIS A 127 -24.16 7.12 2.52
N ASP A 128 -24.31 8.28 3.14
CA ASP A 128 -23.79 9.56 2.62
C ASP A 128 -22.26 9.56 2.59
N GLN A 129 -21.63 9.07 3.66
CA GLN A 129 -20.17 8.91 3.70
C GLN A 129 -19.67 7.94 2.63
N ALA A 130 -20.35 6.82 2.43
CA ALA A 130 -20.00 5.86 1.41
C ALA A 130 -20.13 6.45 0.00
N ARG A 131 -21.19 7.22 -0.29
CA ARG A 131 -21.35 7.92 -1.58
C ARG A 131 -20.26 8.95 -1.81
N GLN A 132 -19.87 9.69 -0.78
CA GLN A 132 -18.76 10.64 -0.88
C GLN A 132 -17.44 9.91 -1.23
N LEU A 133 -17.11 8.81 -0.55
CA LEU A 133 -15.93 8.00 -0.85
C LEU A 133 -15.96 7.45 -2.28
N LEU A 134 -17.15 7.03 -2.78
CA LEU A 134 -17.28 6.60 -4.16
C LEU A 134 -17.04 7.74 -5.15
N THR A 135 -17.47 8.96 -4.83
CA THR A 135 -17.16 10.16 -5.63
C THR A 135 -15.65 10.46 -5.62
N ASP A 136 -14.99 10.31 -4.48
CA ASP A 136 -13.55 10.53 -4.37
C ASP A 136 -12.74 9.58 -5.27
N VAL A 137 -13.26 8.38 -5.54
CA VAL A 137 -12.61 7.37 -6.38
C VAL A 137 -13.27 7.18 -7.77
N ASP A 138 -14.13 8.12 -8.20
CA ASP A 138 -14.80 8.13 -9.49
C ASP A 138 -15.67 6.88 -9.76
N LEU A 139 -16.35 6.39 -8.71
CA LEU A 139 -17.25 5.22 -8.75
C LEU A 139 -18.71 5.55 -8.41
N GLN A 140 -19.12 6.83 -8.32
CA GLN A 140 -20.46 7.25 -7.93
C GLN A 140 -21.56 6.65 -8.85
N ASP A 141 -21.28 6.52 -10.15
CA ASP A 141 -22.23 6.02 -11.15
C ASP A 141 -22.38 4.49 -11.10
N PHE A 142 -21.54 3.81 -10.32
CA PHE A 142 -21.50 2.35 -10.16
C PHE A 142 -21.95 1.91 -8.77
N ALA A 143 -22.48 2.84 -7.96
CA ALA A 143 -22.83 2.59 -6.55
C ALA A 143 -23.71 1.34 -6.35
N ASP A 144 -24.71 1.16 -7.21
CA ASP A 144 -25.68 0.08 -7.15
C ASP A 144 -25.29 -1.15 -8.00
N GLU A 145 -24.13 -1.10 -8.69
CA GLU A 145 -23.61 -2.21 -9.49
C GLU A 145 -23.05 -3.31 -8.59
N MET A 146 -23.27 -4.56 -8.97
CA MET A 146 -22.64 -5.71 -8.29
C MET A 146 -21.14 -5.71 -8.55
N THR A 147 -20.34 -5.83 -7.48
CA THR A 147 -18.87 -5.76 -7.56
C THR A 147 -18.25 -6.80 -8.50
N VAL A 148 -18.89 -7.98 -8.64
CA VAL A 148 -18.41 -9.02 -9.57
C VAL A 148 -18.40 -8.54 -11.02
N ASN A 149 -19.31 -7.64 -11.41
CA ASN A 149 -19.45 -7.13 -12.78
C ASN A 149 -18.47 -5.99 -13.11
N LEU A 150 -17.81 -5.40 -12.10
CA LEU A 150 -16.87 -4.31 -12.35
C LEU A 150 -15.66 -4.78 -13.16
N PRO A 151 -15.19 -3.97 -14.13
CA PRO A 151 -13.85 -4.10 -14.73
C PRO A 151 -12.75 -4.04 -13.68
N TYR A 152 -11.59 -4.64 -14.00
CA TYR A 152 -10.49 -4.77 -13.04
C TYR A 152 -10.01 -3.43 -12.46
N GLY A 153 -9.81 -2.40 -13.31
CA GLY A 153 -9.40 -1.06 -12.85
C GLY A 153 -10.41 -0.41 -11.89
N ARG A 154 -11.74 -0.66 -12.09
CA ARG A 154 -12.77 -0.18 -11.16
C ARG A 154 -12.81 -0.96 -9.84
N LYS A 155 -12.49 -2.26 -9.88
CA LYS A 155 -12.30 -3.04 -8.63
C LYS A 155 -11.17 -2.46 -7.79
N ARG A 156 -10.07 -2.02 -8.42
CA ARG A 156 -8.98 -1.33 -7.71
C ARG A 156 -9.40 0.02 -7.13
N ALA A 157 -10.20 0.79 -7.85
CA ALA A 157 -10.78 2.02 -7.31
C ALA A 157 -11.66 1.73 -6.08
N LEU A 158 -12.46 0.66 -6.11
CA LEU A 158 -13.26 0.23 -4.96
C LEU A 158 -12.39 -0.21 -3.78
N GLU A 159 -11.29 -0.92 -4.01
CA GLU A 159 -10.32 -1.27 -2.95
C GLU A 159 -9.71 -0.02 -2.30
N LEU A 160 -9.41 1.01 -3.09
CA LEU A 160 -8.98 2.29 -2.54
C LEU A 160 -10.08 2.94 -1.71
N ALA A 161 -11.34 2.95 -2.17
CA ALA A 161 -12.47 3.50 -1.40
C ALA A 161 -12.65 2.78 -0.07
N THR A 162 -12.61 1.44 -0.04
CA THR A 162 -12.71 0.66 1.20
C THR A 162 -11.51 0.87 2.12
N THR A 163 -10.32 1.12 1.57
CA THR A 163 -9.12 1.48 2.35
C THR A 163 -9.29 2.88 2.95
N LEU A 164 -9.78 3.86 2.17
CA LEU A 164 -10.04 5.23 2.63
C LEU A 164 -11.13 5.28 3.71
N ALA A 165 -12.13 4.40 3.63
CA ALA A 165 -13.18 4.25 4.64
C ALA A 165 -12.62 3.93 6.04
N LEU A 166 -11.41 3.40 6.13
CA LEU A 166 -10.73 3.11 7.40
C LEU A 166 -9.96 4.31 7.96
N GLU A 167 -10.00 5.47 7.28
CA GLU A 167 -9.31 6.72 7.66
C GLU A 167 -7.83 6.52 7.98
N PRO A 168 -7.04 5.91 7.08
CA PRO A 168 -5.66 5.60 7.37
C PRO A 168 -4.79 6.86 7.48
N GLU A 169 -3.86 6.88 8.46
CA GLU A 169 -2.75 7.85 8.49
C GLU A 169 -1.65 7.46 7.50
N LEU A 170 -1.44 6.14 7.34
CA LEU A 170 -0.48 5.56 6.40
C LEU A 170 -1.15 4.45 5.58
N MET A 171 -1.24 4.67 4.27
CA MET A 171 -1.70 3.66 3.32
C MET A 171 -0.50 2.88 2.79
N LEU A 172 -0.55 1.56 2.87
CA LEU A 172 0.42 0.66 2.26
C LEU A 172 -0.21 0.07 0.99
N LEU A 173 0.27 0.46 -0.18
CA LEU A 173 -0.21 -0.03 -1.47
C LEU A 173 0.78 -1.05 -2.06
N ASP A 174 0.31 -2.26 -2.30
CA ASP A 174 1.14 -3.35 -2.81
C ASP A 174 0.83 -3.57 -4.29
N GLU A 175 1.73 -3.13 -5.17
CA GLU A 175 1.65 -3.21 -6.63
C GLU A 175 0.27 -2.79 -7.18
N PRO A 176 -0.17 -1.55 -6.89
CA PRO A 176 -1.54 -1.11 -7.20
C PRO A 176 -1.89 -1.13 -8.67
N THR A 177 -0.90 -1.13 -9.58
CA THR A 177 -1.13 -1.14 -11.03
C THR A 177 -0.82 -2.47 -11.71
N GLN A 178 -0.51 -3.53 -10.93
CA GLN A 178 -0.15 -4.83 -11.49
C GLN A 178 -1.30 -5.47 -12.28
N GLY A 179 -0.95 -6.00 -13.47
CA GLY A 179 -1.90 -6.73 -14.32
C GLY A 179 -2.89 -5.87 -15.09
N MET A 180 -2.69 -4.54 -15.12
CA MET A 180 -3.56 -3.59 -15.81
C MET A 180 -3.05 -3.23 -17.21
N GLY A 181 -3.99 -2.92 -18.12
CA GLY A 181 -3.69 -2.24 -19.38
C GLY A 181 -3.31 -0.76 -19.14
N HIS A 182 -2.69 -0.14 -20.14
CA HIS A 182 -2.15 1.23 -20.03
C HIS A 182 -3.19 2.27 -19.57
N GLU A 183 -4.43 2.22 -20.06
CA GLU A 183 -5.49 3.15 -19.69
C GLU A 183 -5.89 3.04 -18.23
N ASP A 184 -5.99 1.81 -17.71
CA ASP A 184 -6.31 1.56 -16.31
C ASP A 184 -5.15 1.95 -15.39
N VAL A 185 -3.89 1.73 -15.81
CA VAL A 185 -2.69 2.19 -15.10
C VAL A 185 -2.72 3.70 -14.91
N ASP A 186 -2.98 4.46 -15.98
CA ASP A 186 -3.03 5.93 -15.89
C ASP A 186 -4.17 6.40 -14.98
N ARG A 187 -5.35 5.79 -15.10
CA ARG A 187 -6.51 6.11 -14.24
C ARG A 187 -6.20 5.85 -12.77
N VAL A 188 -5.68 4.66 -12.43
CA VAL A 188 -5.35 4.30 -11.04
C VAL A 188 -4.21 5.17 -10.51
N THR A 189 -3.22 5.52 -11.34
CA THR A 189 -2.13 6.44 -10.97
C THR A 189 -2.67 7.82 -10.59
N GLN A 190 -3.56 8.38 -11.40
CA GLN A 190 -4.20 9.67 -11.11
C GLN A 190 -5.06 9.59 -9.85
N LEU A 191 -5.77 8.48 -9.66
CA LEU A 191 -6.59 8.27 -8.49
C LEU A 191 -5.74 8.20 -7.21
N ILE A 192 -4.62 7.46 -7.22
CA ILE A 192 -3.69 7.42 -6.08
C ILE A 192 -3.19 8.83 -5.76
N LYS A 193 -2.83 9.62 -6.76
CA LYS A 193 -2.39 11.01 -6.59
C LYS A 193 -3.50 11.89 -6.02
N LYS A 194 -4.74 11.74 -6.48
CA LYS A 194 -5.92 12.48 -5.98
C LYS A 194 -6.15 12.18 -4.49
N VAL A 195 -6.17 10.90 -4.11
CA VAL A 195 -6.45 10.49 -2.72
C VAL A 195 -5.28 10.65 -1.76
N SER A 196 -4.06 10.91 -2.26
CA SER A 196 -2.88 11.17 -1.42
C SER A 196 -2.92 12.53 -0.74
N THR A 197 -3.78 13.46 -1.18
CA THR A 197 -3.89 14.78 -0.57
C THR A 197 -4.23 14.67 0.92
N GLY A 198 -3.33 15.17 1.77
CA GLY A 198 -3.47 15.11 3.23
C GLY A 198 -3.20 13.73 3.85
N ARG A 199 -2.73 12.75 3.07
CA ARG A 199 -2.43 11.38 3.52
C ARG A 199 -0.99 10.99 3.19
N THR A 200 -0.48 9.98 3.87
CA THR A 200 0.82 9.39 3.56
C THR A 200 0.63 8.05 2.87
N ILE A 201 1.38 7.82 1.82
CA ILE A 201 1.34 6.56 1.06
C ILE A 201 2.76 5.98 1.01
N LEU A 202 2.89 4.72 1.40
CA LEU A 202 4.07 3.90 1.05
C LEU A 202 3.60 2.82 0.08
N MET A 203 4.15 2.81 -1.13
CA MET A 203 3.77 1.83 -2.15
C MET A 203 4.95 0.99 -2.61
N VAL A 204 4.69 -0.29 -2.87
CA VAL A 204 5.57 -1.13 -3.68
C VAL A 204 5.10 -1.03 -5.13
N GLU A 205 6.00 -0.73 -6.04
CA GLU A 205 5.72 -0.66 -7.48
C GLU A 205 6.92 -1.14 -8.29
N HIS A 206 6.63 -1.71 -9.45
CA HIS A 206 7.63 -2.10 -10.44
C HIS A 206 7.49 -1.30 -11.75
N ASN A 207 6.37 -0.61 -11.95
CA ASN A 207 6.15 0.26 -13.09
C ASN A 207 6.82 1.63 -12.85
N MET A 208 8.01 1.81 -13.46
CA MET A 208 8.79 3.03 -13.28
C MET A 208 8.09 4.30 -13.79
N ASN A 209 7.17 4.18 -14.76
CA ASN A 209 6.39 5.34 -15.24
C ASN A 209 5.41 5.82 -14.15
N VAL A 210 4.79 4.89 -13.41
CA VAL A 210 3.92 5.23 -12.27
C VAL A 210 4.75 5.91 -11.19
N VAL A 211 5.88 5.30 -10.81
CA VAL A 211 6.78 5.82 -9.77
C VAL A 211 7.25 7.23 -10.13
N ALA A 212 7.70 7.44 -11.38
CA ALA A 212 8.16 8.75 -11.84
C ALA A 212 7.07 9.83 -11.83
N LYS A 213 5.79 9.45 -12.06
CA LYS A 213 4.66 10.38 -12.12
C LYS A 213 4.18 10.85 -10.76
N ILE A 214 4.23 9.99 -9.72
CA ILE A 214 3.54 10.30 -8.46
C ILE A 214 4.40 10.21 -7.20
N ALA A 215 5.55 9.54 -7.21
CA ALA A 215 6.36 9.37 -6.01
C ALA A 215 7.18 10.64 -5.70
N ASP A 216 7.09 11.12 -4.45
CA ASP A 216 7.92 12.22 -3.94
C ASP A 216 9.32 11.74 -3.55
N ARG A 217 9.41 10.48 -3.10
CA ARG A 217 10.65 9.83 -2.69
C ARG A 217 10.63 8.35 -3.08
N ILE A 218 11.80 7.83 -3.40
CA ILE A 218 11.98 6.45 -3.83
C ILE A 218 13.10 5.82 -3.01
N THR A 219 12.82 4.64 -2.44
CA THR A 219 13.82 3.76 -1.85
C THR A 219 13.95 2.51 -2.70
N VAL A 220 15.19 2.14 -3.04
CA VAL A 220 15.49 0.95 -3.83
C VAL A 220 16.06 -0.13 -2.94
N LEU A 221 15.38 -1.28 -2.93
CA LEU A 221 15.87 -2.51 -2.29
C LEU A 221 16.54 -3.42 -3.30
N GLN A 222 17.67 -4.01 -2.91
CA GLN A 222 18.30 -5.13 -3.59
C GLN A 222 18.85 -6.11 -2.55
N ARG A 223 18.53 -7.41 -2.70
CA ARG A 223 18.96 -8.47 -1.77
C ARG A 223 18.73 -8.14 -0.30
N GLY A 224 17.57 -7.54 -0.01
CA GLY A 224 17.16 -7.17 1.34
C GLY A 224 17.73 -5.87 1.88
N ALA A 225 18.65 -5.19 1.21
CA ALA A 225 19.29 -3.96 1.65
C ALA A 225 18.88 -2.75 0.79
N ILE A 226 18.91 -1.54 1.38
CA ILE A 226 18.71 -0.30 0.64
C ILE A 226 20.00 0.02 -0.13
N ILE A 227 19.89 0.21 -1.45
CA ILE A 227 21.01 0.61 -2.32
C ILE A 227 20.91 2.06 -2.78
N ALA A 228 19.71 2.66 -2.74
CA ALA A 228 19.50 4.07 -3.03
C ALA A 228 18.24 4.57 -2.33
N ASP A 229 18.22 5.86 -1.98
CA ASP A 229 17.07 6.54 -1.38
C ASP A 229 17.11 8.03 -1.75
N GLY A 230 16.10 8.54 -2.44
CA GLY A 230 16.05 9.93 -2.92
C GLY A 230 14.90 10.22 -3.86
N PRO A 231 14.88 11.43 -4.48
CA PRO A 231 13.94 11.75 -5.55
C PRO A 231 14.25 10.94 -6.82
N TYR A 232 13.24 10.78 -7.70
CA TYR A 232 13.36 10.01 -8.94
C TYR A 232 14.59 10.39 -9.78
N ALA A 233 14.86 11.70 -9.94
CA ALA A 233 15.94 12.19 -10.79
C ALA A 233 17.35 11.77 -10.31
N GLU A 234 17.53 11.52 -9.02
CA GLU A 234 18.77 11.05 -8.42
C GLU A 234 18.85 9.51 -8.49
N VAL A 235 17.78 8.84 -8.08
CA VAL A 235 17.70 7.37 -8.04
C VAL A 235 17.85 6.77 -9.43
N ALA A 236 17.23 7.35 -10.45
CA ALA A 236 17.29 6.87 -11.83
C ALA A 236 18.70 6.94 -12.47
N LYS A 237 19.58 7.77 -11.92
CA LYS A 237 20.96 7.93 -12.40
C LYS A 237 21.98 7.17 -11.55
N ASN A 238 21.54 6.54 -10.48
CA ASN A 238 22.45 5.83 -9.57
C ASN A 238 22.96 4.55 -10.24
N PRO A 239 24.30 4.39 -10.38
CA PRO A 239 24.91 3.22 -11.05
C PRO A 239 24.48 1.89 -10.42
N LEU A 240 24.38 1.81 -9.08
CA LEU A 240 23.93 0.60 -8.37
C LEU A 240 22.50 0.22 -8.72
N VAL A 241 21.62 1.22 -8.92
CA VAL A 241 20.23 0.99 -9.32
C VAL A 241 20.17 0.48 -10.75
N ILE A 242 20.91 1.11 -11.67
CA ILE A 242 20.99 0.67 -13.07
C ILE A 242 21.49 -0.77 -13.16
N GLU A 243 22.59 -1.10 -12.46
CA GLU A 243 23.14 -2.46 -12.41
C GLU A 243 22.13 -3.47 -11.84
N ALA A 244 21.42 -3.12 -10.76
CA ALA A 244 20.43 -3.98 -10.12
C ALA A 244 19.29 -4.39 -11.06
N TYR A 245 18.88 -3.50 -11.98
CA TYR A 245 17.83 -3.78 -12.97
C TYR A 245 18.34 -4.41 -14.26
N MET A 246 19.56 -4.09 -14.70
CA MET A 246 20.18 -4.70 -15.88
C MET A 246 20.61 -6.15 -15.63
N GLY A 247 21.16 -6.45 -14.43
CA GLY A 247 21.56 -7.81 -14.07
C GLY A 247 20.42 -8.83 -13.93
N THR A 248 19.16 -8.37 -13.81
CA THR A 248 17.98 -9.25 -13.80
C THR A 248 17.56 -9.69 -15.21
N VAL A 249 17.84 -8.89 -16.24
CA VAL A 249 17.52 -9.23 -17.64
C VAL A 249 18.40 -10.41 -18.12
N ASP A 250 19.67 -10.45 -17.75
CA ASP A 250 20.59 -11.53 -18.13
C ASP A 250 20.24 -12.86 -17.46
N THR A 251 19.66 -12.83 -16.24
CA THR A 251 19.32 -14.06 -15.49
C THR A 251 18.02 -14.69 -16.02
N GLU A 252 17.06 -13.87 -16.48
CA GLU A 252 15.81 -14.37 -17.09
C GLU A 252 16.04 -14.97 -18.48
N LEU A 253 17.04 -14.49 -19.23
CA LEU A 253 17.40 -15.03 -20.54
C LEU A 253 18.19 -16.36 -20.43
N GLN A 254 18.92 -16.58 -19.34
CA GLN A 254 19.68 -17.84 -19.12
C GLN A 254 18.79 -18.96 -18.57
N GLY A 255 17.72 -18.67 -17.84
CA GLY A 255 16.77 -19.66 -17.32
C GLY A 255 15.77 -20.18 -18.34
N ALA A 256 15.73 -19.66 -19.56
CA ALA A 256 14.83 -20.09 -20.64
C ALA A 256 15.47 -21.15 -21.58
N HIS A 257 16.69 -21.60 -21.29
CA HIS A 257 17.45 -22.56 -22.10
C HIS A 257 17.85 -23.85 -21.35
N GLU A 258 17.21 -24.16 -20.19
CA GLU A 258 17.33 -25.47 -19.55
C GLU A 258 16.02 -26.23 -19.55
#